data_3919e7e98ba9b87525fb5f227f943647
#
_entry.id   3919e7e98ba9b87525fb5f227f943647
#
_cell.length_a   1.000
_cell.length_b   1.000
_cell.length_c   1.000
_cell.angle_alpha   90.00
_cell.angle_beta   90.00
_cell.angle_gamma   90.00
#
_symmetry.space_group_name_H-M   'P 1'
#
loop_
_entity.id
_entity.type
_entity.pdbx_description
1 polymer ?
#
loop_
_entity_poly.entity_id
_entity_poly.type
_entity_poly.pdbx_seq_one_letter_code
_entity_poly.pdbx_strand_id
1 'polypeptide(L)'
;MDMMNESCSRFLAELASKTPTPGGGGTAALVGAAGVALGNMVGCLTVGKKKYAAVEADILTLNERAGALRAELEALVQADAEAFAPLAAAYGLPKDTPEQAAHKAAVLETALDAACAVPLEIMGKCAEGIALVEEYAAKGSALAVSDAGCAAVLCKAALQAASLNVFINTKLMTDKAHATALDAEADALLDEYIPKADAVFTQVTKQLRT
;
A
#
# COMPACT_ATOMS: atom_id res chain seq x y z
N MET A 1 -7.53 13.24 -14.35
CA MET A 1 -7.23 14.25 -13.30
C MET A 1 -6.40 13.50 -12.28
N ASP A 2 -5.28 14.04 -11.88
CA ASP A 2 -4.39 13.33 -10.92
C ASP A 2 -4.99 13.44 -9.51
N MET A 3 -5.35 12.30 -8.93
CA MET A 3 -6.03 12.21 -7.63
C MET A 3 -5.20 12.80 -6.48
N MET A 4 -3.87 12.76 -6.58
CA MET A 4 -2.98 13.32 -5.56
C MET A 4 -2.89 14.85 -5.58
N ASN A 5 -3.32 15.50 -6.67
CA ASN A 5 -3.39 16.95 -6.77
C ASN A 5 -4.72 17.54 -6.26
N GLU A 6 -5.65 16.68 -5.86
CA GLU A 6 -6.90 17.11 -5.24
C GLU A 6 -6.74 17.35 -3.73
N SER A 7 -7.67 18.10 -3.14
CA SER A 7 -7.67 18.20 -1.68
C SER A 7 -8.06 16.88 -1.04
N CYS A 8 -7.52 16.58 0.16
CA CYS A 8 -7.90 15.40 0.92
C CYS A 8 -9.42 15.29 1.11
N SER A 9 -10.11 16.42 1.33
CA SER A 9 -11.57 16.44 1.50
C SER A 9 -12.30 16.03 0.22
N ARG A 10 -11.77 16.40 -0.95
CA ARG A 10 -12.36 16.02 -2.23
C ARG A 10 -12.14 14.53 -2.50
N PHE A 11 -10.92 14.03 -2.30
CA PHE A 11 -10.63 12.60 -2.42
C PHE A 11 -11.59 11.76 -1.55
N LEU A 12 -11.77 12.13 -0.27
CA LEU A 12 -12.67 11.44 0.64
C LEU A 12 -14.13 11.52 0.22
N ALA A 13 -14.57 12.66 -0.34
CA ALA A 13 -15.93 12.80 -0.85
C ALA A 13 -16.19 11.92 -2.08
N GLU A 14 -15.23 11.81 -3.00
CA GLU A 14 -15.30 10.93 -4.15
C GLU A 14 -15.27 9.45 -3.73
N LEU A 15 -14.38 9.07 -2.81
CA LEU A 15 -14.30 7.72 -2.23
C LEU A 15 -15.63 7.30 -1.56
N ALA A 16 -16.34 8.23 -0.92
CA ALA A 16 -17.62 7.98 -0.28
C ALA A 16 -18.81 7.96 -1.26
N SER A 17 -18.58 8.17 -2.54
CA SER A 17 -19.62 8.25 -3.56
C SER A 17 -19.91 6.91 -4.25
N LYS A 18 -20.68 6.92 -5.34
CA LYS A 18 -20.95 5.76 -6.19
C LYS A 18 -19.97 5.63 -7.37
N THR A 19 -18.94 6.49 -7.42
CA THR A 19 -17.91 6.41 -8.46
C THR A 19 -17.11 5.11 -8.30
N PRO A 20 -16.70 4.47 -9.40
CA PRO A 20 -15.94 3.23 -9.32
C PRO A 20 -14.51 3.43 -8.76
N THR A 21 -13.98 4.64 -8.85
CA THR A 21 -12.66 5.06 -8.36
C THR A 21 -12.75 6.47 -7.76
N PRO A 22 -11.91 6.82 -6.73
CA PRO A 22 -10.95 5.93 -6.07
C PRO A 22 -11.63 4.79 -5.31
N GLY A 23 -10.91 3.65 -5.16
CA GLY A 23 -11.35 2.47 -4.46
C GLY A 23 -10.40 2.04 -3.35
N GLY A 24 -10.51 0.77 -2.96
CA GLY A 24 -9.71 0.18 -1.87
C GLY A 24 -8.22 0.19 -2.13
N GLY A 25 -7.79 -0.09 -3.37
CA GLY A 25 -6.37 -0.14 -3.74
C GLY A 25 -5.73 1.25 -3.71
N GLY A 26 -6.32 2.24 -4.39
CA GLY A 26 -5.83 3.62 -4.34
C GLY A 26 -5.84 4.20 -2.93
N THR A 27 -6.85 3.84 -2.10
CA THR A 27 -6.87 4.24 -0.68
C THR A 27 -5.74 3.56 0.11
N ALA A 28 -5.44 2.28 -0.16
CA ALA A 28 -4.33 1.58 0.48
C ALA A 28 -2.99 2.24 0.13
N ALA A 29 -2.77 2.60 -1.14
CA ALA A 29 -1.57 3.33 -1.58
C ALA A 29 -1.42 4.68 -0.85
N LEU A 30 -2.50 5.46 -0.73
CA LEU A 30 -2.49 6.74 -0.02
C LEU A 30 -2.16 6.57 1.47
N VAL A 31 -2.75 5.57 2.14
CA VAL A 31 -2.47 5.27 3.56
C VAL A 31 -1.04 4.79 3.73
N GLY A 32 -0.51 3.97 2.83
CA GLY A 32 0.89 3.55 2.80
C GLY A 32 1.84 4.75 2.66
N ALA A 33 1.55 5.66 1.71
CA ALA A 33 2.32 6.90 1.53
C ALA A 33 2.33 7.76 2.80
N ALA A 34 1.18 7.90 3.48
CA ALA A 34 1.09 8.61 4.75
C ALA A 34 1.92 7.94 5.85
N GLY A 35 1.89 6.60 5.92
CA GLY A 35 2.73 5.83 6.84
C GLY A 35 4.23 6.07 6.61
N VAL A 36 4.67 5.98 5.35
CA VAL A 36 6.07 6.23 4.98
C VAL A 36 6.47 7.67 5.29
N ALA A 37 5.62 8.66 4.96
CA ALA A 37 5.87 10.07 5.26
C ALA A 37 6.05 10.33 6.76
N LEU A 38 5.23 9.67 7.58
CA LEU A 38 5.31 9.80 9.04
C LEU A 38 6.61 9.17 9.60
N GLY A 39 7.02 8.00 9.07
CA GLY A 39 8.33 7.42 9.36
C GLY A 39 9.48 8.34 8.96
N ASN A 40 9.42 8.92 7.77
CA ASN A 40 10.42 9.87 7.28
C ASN A 40 10.52 11.12 8.17
N MET A 41 9.41 11.60 8.74
CA MET A 41 9.42 12.71 9.70
C MET A 41 10.28 12.37 10.93
N VAL A 42 10.23 11.13 11.44
CA VAL A 42 11.10 10.67 12.54
C VAL A 42 12.57 10.82 12.17
N GLY A 43 12.93 10.42 10.93
CA GLY A 43 14.26 10.59 10.39
C GLY A 43 14.67 12.07 10.31
N CYS A 44 13.84 12.92 9.73
CA CYS A 44 14.09 14.37 9.65
C CYS A 44 14.28 15.01 11.03
N LEU A 45 13.53 14.58 12.04
CA LEU A 45 13.65 15.03 13.42
C LEU A 45 14.87 14.45 14.16
N THR A 46 15.60 13.52 13.54
CA THR A 46 16.82 12.90 14.10
C THR A 46 18.09 13.59 13.61
N VAL A 47 18.14 13.93 12.33
CA VAL A 47 19.30 14.56 11.66
C VAL A 47 19.70 15.87 12.36
N GLY A 48 21.03 16.11 12.45
CA GLY A 48 21.62 17.33 13.04
C GLY A 48 21.66 17.35 14.57
N LYS A 49 21.17 16.33 15.25
CA LYS A 49 21.21 16.25 16.70
C LYS A 49 22.47 15.51 17.17
N LYS A 50 23.31 16.14 17.99
CA LYS A 50 24.56 15.58 18.53
C LYS A 50 24.37 14.16 19.14
N LYS A 51 23.25 13.93 19.81
CA LYS A 51 22.91 12.63 20.42
C LYS A 51 22.85 11.48 19.42
N TYR A 52 22.50 11.78 18.16
CA TYR A 52 22.29 10.80 17.09
C TYR A 52 23.37 10.84 16.00
N ALA A 53 24.49 11.53 16.23
CA ALA A 53 25.58 11.69 15.26
C ALA A 53 26.14 10.36 14.75
N ALA A 54 26.13 9.31 15.59
CA ALA A 54 26.62 7.99 15.21
C ALA A 54 25.73 7.24 14.18
N VAL A 55 24.46 7.62 14.06
CA VAL A 55 23.48 7.00 13.14
C VAL A 55 23.03 7.97 12.04
N GLU A 56 23.58 9.19 11.99
CA GLU A 56 23.11 10.23 11.08
C GLU A 56 23.23 9.83 9.61
N ALA A 57 24.32 9.18 9.21
CA ALA A 57 24.52 8.72 7.84
C ALA A 57 23.47 7.67 7.44
N ASP A 58 23.15 6.74 8.34
CA ASP A 58 22.10 5.75 8.11
C ASP A 58 20.75 6.43 7.95
N ILE A 59 20.43 7.39 8.83
CA ILE A 59 19.15 8.12 8.79
C ILE A 59 19.02 8.95 7.50
N LEU A 60 20.08 9.56 7.02
CA LEU A 60 20.06 10.28 5.74
C LEU A 60 19.71 9.33 4.58
N THR A 61 20.35 8.16 4.53
CA THR A 61 20.05 7.13 3.52
C THR A 61 18.60 6.63 3.62
N LEU A 62 18.11 6.42 4.84
CA LEU A 62 16.71 6.03 5.06
C LEU A 62 15.75 7.13 4.58
N ASN A 63 16.07 8.40 4.82
CA ASN A 63 15.24 9.52 4.38
C ASN A 63 15.16 9.63 2.84
N GLU A 64 16.26 9.39 2.13
CA GLU A 64 16.25 9.36 0.67
C GLU A 64 15.36 8.22 0.15
N ARG A 65 15.51 7.01 0.71
CA ARG A 65 14.67 5.86 0.35
C ARG A 65 13.20 6.10 0.67
N ALA A 66 12.88 6.66 1.83
CA ALA A 66 11.52 6.97 2.22
C ALA A 66 10.88 8.03 1.31
N GLY A 67 11.65 9.03 0.87
CA GLY A 67 11.20 10.04 -0.09
C GLY A 67 10.83 9.43 -1.45
N ALA A 68 11.65 8.52 -1.97
CA ALA A 68 11.38 7.80 -3.20
C ALA A 68 10.16 6.88 -3.06
N LEU A 69 10.12 6.05 -2.01
CA LEU A 69 9.04 5.11 -1.75
C LEU A 69 7.68 5.81 -1.58
N ARG A 70 7.66 6.96 -0.90
CA ARG A 70 6.45 7.77 -0.78
C ARG A 70 5.94 8.23 -2.15
N ALA A 71 6.83 8.74 -3.01
CA ALA A 71 6.46 9.19 -4.35
C ALA A 71 5.92 8.03 -5.21
N GLU A 72 6.50 6.83 -5.09
CA GLU A 72 6.01 5.63 -5.76
C GLU A 72 4.60 5.26 -5.29
N LEU A 73 4.35 5.24 -3.98
CA LEU A 73 3.02 4.99 -3.42
C LEU A 73 1.99 6.06 -3.83
N GLU A 74 2.38 7.33 -3.90
CA GLU A 74 1.52 8.41 -4.40
C GLU A 74 1.13 8.16 -5.87
N ALA A 75 2.07 7.71 -6.72
CA ALA A 75 1.78 7.38 -8.11
C ALA A 75 0.83 6.18 -8.24
N LEU A 76 0.94 5.21 -7.34
CA LEU A 76 0.09 4.01 -7.33
C LEU A 76 -1.39 4.33 -7.01
N VAL A 77 -1.70 5.47 -6.40
CA VAL A 77 -3.09 5.92 -6.18
C VAL A 77 -3.83 6.08 -7.52
N GLN A 78 -3.19 6.72 -8.49
CA GLN A 78 -3.76 6.92 -9.82
C GLN A 78 -3.66 5.62 -10.65
N ALA A 79 -2.57 4.89 -10.55
CA ALA A 79 -2.35 3.64 -11.28
C ALA A 79 -3.40 2.57 -10.94
N ASP A 80 -3.84 2.48 -9.67
CA ASP A 80 -4.93 1.57 -9.26
C ASP A 80 -6.24 1.88 -9.98
N ALA A 81 -6.60 3.14 -10.08
CA ALA A 81 -7.80 3.55 -10.81
C ALA A 81 -7.73 3.25 -12.31
N GLU A 82 -6.55 3.43 -12.92
CA GLU A 82 -6.30 3.14 -14.33
C GLU A 82 -6.31 1.64 -14.61
N ALA A 83 -5.73 0.84 -13.72
CA ALA A 83 -5.73 -0.63 -13.82
C ALA A 83 -7.13 -1.23 -13.66
N PHE A 84 -8.00 -0.59 -12.86
CA PHE A 84 -9.37 -1.04 -12.66
C PHE A 84 -10.31 -0.71 -13.83
N ALA A 85 -10.03 0.33 -14.62
CA ALA A 85 -10.92 0.80 -15.68
C ALA A 85 -11.26 -0.27 -16.74
N PRO A 86 -10.32 -1.11 -17.25
CA PRO A 86 -10.64 -2.21 -18.16
C PRO A 86 -11.56 -3.27 -17.52
N LEU A 87 -11.35 -3.58 -16.23
CA LEU A 87 -12.18 -4.54 -15.51
C LEU A 87 -13.62 -4.02 -15.35
N ALA A 88 -13.78 -2.76 -14.98
CA ALA A 88 -15.08 -2.10 -14.90
C ALA A 88 -15.82 -2.13 -16.25
N ALA A 89 -15.12 -1.88 -17.35
CA ALA A 89 -15.68 -1.96 -18.70
C ALA A 89 -16.11 -3.40 -19.06
N ALA A 90 -15.29 -4.39 -18.72
CA ALA A 90 -15.55 -5.80 -19.01
C ALA A 90 -16.83 -6.32 -18.33
N TYR A 91 -17.16 -5.84 -17.14
CA TYR A 91 -18.42 -6.18 -16.49
C TYR A 91 -19.66 -5.78 -17.30
N GLY A 92 -19.58 -4.67 -18.07
CA GLY A 92 -20.66 -4.19 -18.94
C GLY A 92 -20.82 -4.95 -20.27
N LEU A 93 -19.90 -5.84 -20.65
CA LEU A 93 -19.98 -6.58 -21.91
C LEU A 93 -21.22 -7.48 -21.97
N PRO A 94 -21.87 -7.64 -23.16
CA PRO A 94 -23.03 -8.53 -23.35
C PRO A 94 -22.63 -9.99 -23.19
N LYS A 95 -23.62 -10.83 -22.83
CA LYS A 95 -23.44 -12.28 -22.63
C LYS A 95 -24.68 -13.09 -23.13
N ASP A 96 -25.42 -12.50 -24.04
CA ASP A 96 -26.73 -13.05 -24.46
C ASP A 96 -26.59 -14.21 -25.45
N THR A 97 -25.43 -14.32 -26.15
CA THR A 97 -25.11 -15.46 -27.02
C THR A 97 -23.90 -16.23 -26.50
N PRO A 98 -23.72 -17.52 -26.88
CA PRO A 98 -22.52 -18.28 -26.49
C PRO A 98 -21.20 -17.59 -26.87
N GLU A 99 -21.14 -16.95 -28.04
CA GLU A 99 -19.96 -16.23 -28.53
C GLU A 99 -19.68 -14.99 -27.69
N GLN A 100 -20.71 -14.22 -27.32
CA GLN A 100 -20.60 -13.06 -26.46
C GLN A 100 -20.16 -13.47 -25.04
N ALA A 101 -20.71 -14.55 -24.51
CA ALA A 101 -20.34 -15.09 -23.21
C ALA A 101 -18.88 -15.54 -23.18
N ALA A 102 -18.41 -16.24 -24.21
CA ALA A 102 -17.03 -16.67 -24.35
C ALA A 102 -16.05 -15.46 -24.48
N HIS A 103 -16.42 -14.47 -25.30
CA HIS A 103 -15.64 -13.25 -25.44
C HIS A 103 -15.53 -12.48 -24.11
N LYS A 104 -16.66 -12.29 -23.43
CA LYS A 104 -16.68 -11.63 -22.11
C LYS A 104 -15.82 -12.36 -21.09
N ALA A 105 -15.86 -13.68 -21.05
CA ALA A 105 -15.04 -14.48 -20.14
C ALA A 105 -13.55 -14.27 -20.39
N ALA A 106 -13.14 -14.29 -21.66
CA ALA A 106 -11.73 -14.06 -22.01
C ALA A 106 -11.25 -12.64 -21.66
N VAL A 107 -12.08 -11.62 -21.92
CA VAL A 107 -11.75 -10.22 -21.58
C VAL A 107 -11.69 -10.05 -20.06
N LEU A 108 -12.64 -10.64 -19.31
CA LEU A 108 -12.63 -10.59 -17.85
C LEU A 108 -11.40 -11.24 -17.27
N GLU A 109 -10.95 -12.40 -17.77
CA GLU A 109 -9.75 -13.08 -17.27
C GLU A 109 -8.51 -12.18 -17.40
N THR A 110 -8.31 -11.61 -18.59
CA THR A 110 -7.19 -10.67 -18.83
C THR A 110 -7.28 -9.41 -17.95
N ALA A 111 -8.48 -8.87 -17.77
CA ALA A 111 -8.68 -7.67 -16.97
C ALA A 111 -8.50 -7.93 -15.46
N LEU A 112 -8.89 -9.12 -14.97
CA LEU A 112 -8.68 -9.53 -13.58
C LEU A 112 -7.19 -9.69 -13.25
N ASP A 113 -6.41 -10.30 -14.17
CA ASP A 113 -4.97 -10.41 -14.02
C ASP A 113 -4.30 -9.03 -13.92
N ALA A 114 -4.59 -8.15 -14.87
CA ALA A 114 -4.09 -6.78 -14.86
C ALA A 114 -4.50 -6.01 -13.58
N ALA A 115 -5.70 -6.24 -13.07
CA ALA A 115 -6.21 -5.59 -11.86
C ALA A 115 -5.60 -6.15 -10.56
N CYS A 116 -4.86 -7.27 -10.59
CA CYS A 116 -4.08 -7.76 -9.46
C CYS A 116 -2.70 -7.14 -9.36
N ALA A 117 -2.10 -6.71 -10.48
CA ALA A 117 -0.71 -6.27 -10.54
C ALA A 117 -0.45 -5.04 -9.65
N VAL A 118 -1.30 -4.00 -9.74
CA VAL A 118 -1.12 -2.77 -8.96
C VAL A 118 -1.34 -2.99 -7.46
N PRO A 119 -2.38 -3.69 -6.99
CA PRO A 119 -2.50 -4.04 -5.58
C PRO A 119 -1.31 -4.84 -5.03
N LEU A 120 -0.75 -5.79 -5.78
CA LEU A 120 0.46 -6.51 -5.36
C LEU A 120 1.68 -5.59 -5.27
N GLU A 121 1.84 -4.66 -6.21
CA GLU A 121 2.89 -3.64 -6.13
C GLU A 121 2.72 -2.75 -4.90
N ILE A 122 1.49 -2.30 -4.60
CA ILE A 122 1.18 -1.54 -3.38
C ILE A 122 1.57 -2.34 -2.13
N MET A 123 1.27 -3.65 -2.09
CA MET A 123 1.68 -4.52 -0.98
C MET A 123 3.20 -4.55 -0.82
N GLY A 124 3.95 -4.74 -1.90
CA GLY A 124 5.42 -4.70 -1.88
C GLY A 124 5.96 -3.38 -1.35
N LYS A 125 5.39 -2.24 -1.79
CA LYS A 125 5.78 -0.91 -1.31
C LYS A 125 5.43 -0.67 0.16
N CYS A 126 4.30 -1.18 0.63
CA CYS A 126 3.94 -1.13 2.05
C CYS A 126 4.89 -2.00 2.91
N ALA A 127 5.31 -3.15 2.41
CA ALA A 127 6.31 -4.02 3.04
C ALA A 127 7.67 -3.30 3.17
N GLU A 128 8.14 -2.64 2.11
CA GLU A 128 9.32 -1.77 2.17
C GLU A 128 9.15 -0.65 3.20
N GLY A 129 7.97 -0.04 3.26
CA GLY A 129 7.62 0.98 4.25
C GLY A 129 7.74 0.47 5.68
N ILE A 130 7.24 -0.73 5.98
CA ILE A 130 7.38 -1.37 7.29
C ILE A 130 8.86 -1.57 7.64
N ALA A 131 9.68 -2.06 6.70
CA ALA A 131 11.11 -2.24 6.93
C ALA A 131 11.84 -0.91 7.23
N LEU A 132 11.50 0.19 6.53
CA LEU A 132 12.04 1.51 6.84
C LEU A 132 11.62 1.99 8.23
N VAL A 133 10.37 1.73 8.62
CA VAL A 133 9.84 2.15 9.93
C VAL A 133 10.49 1.39 11.08
N GLU A 134 10.85 0.11 10.92
CA GLU A 134 11.66 -0.64 11.90
C GLU A 134 12.99 0.09 12.18
N GLU A 135 13.69 0.52 11.15
CA GLU A 135 14.95 1.25 11.26
C GLU A 135 14.76 2.62 11.95
N TYR A 136 13.71 3.35 11.59
CA TYR A 136 13.38 4.62 12.25
C TYR A 136 13.02 4.43 13.73
N ALA A 137 12.29 3.39 14.08
CA ALA A 137 11.95 3.08 15.46
C ALA A 137 13.19 2.71 16.30
N ALA A 138 14.19 2.05 15.68
CA ALA A 138 15.42 1.63 16.34
C ALA A 138 16.45 2.77 16.48
N LYS A 139 16.60 3.62 15.46
CA LYS A 139 17.68 4.60 15.34
C LYS A 139 17.23 6.04 15.52
N GLY A 140 15.95 6.33 15.34
CA GLY A 140 15.39 7.67 15.29
C GLY A 140 15.26 8.36 16.65
N SER A 141 14.86 9.62 16.59
CA SER A 141 14.69 10.46 17.77
C SER A 141 13.63 9.92 18.72
N ALA A 142 14.01 9.64 19.97
CA ALA A 142 13.07 9.20 21.00
C ALA A 142 11.88 10.16 21.22
N LEU A 143 12.04 11.44 20.87
CA LEU A 143 10.94 12.43 20.96
C LEU A 143 9.85 12.20 19.89
N ALA A 144 10.16 11.49 18.82
CA ALA A 144 9.23 11.17 17.74
C ALA A 144 8.94 9.66 17.63
N VAL A 145 9.22 8.89 18.68
CA VAL A 145 9.06 7.44 18.65
C VAL A 145 7.59 7.02 18.48
N SER A 146 6.64 7.82 18.99
CA SER A 146 5.20 7.60 18.77
C SER A 146 4.82 7.62 17.29
N ASP A 147 5.47 8.51 16.52
CA ASP A 147 5.21 8.64 15.08
C ASP A 147 5.72 7.41 14.31
N ALA A 148 6.83 6.80 14.75
CA ALA A 148 7.28 5.52 14.22
C ALA A 148 6.25 4.39 14.49
N GLY A 149 5.66 4.36 15.68
CA GLY A 149 4.57 3.42 15.99
C GLY A 149 3.33 3.63 15.13
N CYS A 150 2.92 4.88 14.93
CA CYS A 150 1.80 5.23 14.04
C CYS A 150 2.11 4.84 12.58
N ALA A 151 3.34 5.11 12.10
CA ALA A 151 3.77 4.75 10.76
C ALA A 151 3.69 3.23 10.52
N ALA A 152 4.13 2.41 11.48
CA ALA A 152 4.03 0.95 11.40
C ALA A 152 2.57 0.47 11.28
N VAL A 153 1.66 1.05 12.06
CA VAL A 153 0.22 0.72 12.00
C VAL A 153 -0.39 1.11 10.66
N LEU A 154 -0.05 2.30 10.11
CA LEU A 154 -0.56 2.76 8.83
C LEU A 154 -0.04 1.89 7.67
N CYS A 155 1.26 1.59 7.62
CA CYS A 155 1.82 0.72 6.59
C CYS A 155 1.25 -0.72 6.67
N LYS A 156 1.05 -1.26 7.88
CA LYS A 156 0.38 -2.55 8.09
C LYS A 156 -1.06 -2.54 7.57
N ALA A 157 -1.84 -1.51 7.93
CA ALA A 157 -3.22 -1.38 7.48
C ALA A 157 -3.30 -1.26 5.95
N ALA A 158 -2.38 -0.51 5.34
CA ALA A 158 -2.27 -0.38 3.89
C ALA A 158 -1.94 -1.71 3.21
N LEU A 159 -0.97 -2.47 3.74
CA LEU A 159 -0.60 -3.80 3.27
C LEU A 159 -1.82 -4.76 3.28
N GLN A 160 -2.54 -4.81 4.40
CA GLN A 160 -3.73 -5.64 4.55
C GLN A 160 -4.88 -5.18 3.64
N ALA A 161 -5.10 -3.87 3.50
CA ALA A 161 -6.14 -3.34 2.63
C ALA A 161 -5.85 -3.65 1.15
N ALA A 162 -4.59 -3.53 0.71
CA ALA A 162 -4.17 -3.86 -0.65
C ALA A 162 -4.40 -5.34 -0.97
N SER A 163 -4.11 -6.27 -0.04
CA SER A 163 -4.31 -7.71 -0.26
C SER A 163 -5.76 -8.07 -0.57
N LEU A 164 -6.74 -7.37 0.02
CA LEU A 164 -8.16 -7.62 -0.27
C LEU A 164 -8.52 -7.29 -1.72
N ASN A 165 -7.80 -6.36 -2.37
CA ASN A 165 -7.99 -6.06 -3.79
C ASN A 165 -7.34 -7.12 -4.69
N VAL A 166 -6.30 -7.82 -4.24
CA VAL A 166 -5.80 -9.03 -4.91
C VAL A 166 -6.84 -10.13 -4.79
N PHE A 167 -7.25 -10.49 -3.57
CA PHE A 167 -8.13 -11.64 -3.32
C PHE A 167 -9.52 -11.53 -3.95
N ILE A 168 -10.09 -10.32 -4.05
CA ILE A 168 -11.39 -10.16 -4.74
C ILE A 168 -11.28 -10.44 -6.24
N ASN A 169 -10.14 -10.13 -6.86
CA ASN A 169 -9.89 -10.35 -8.27
C ASN A 169 -9.53 -11.82 -8.54
N THR A 170 -8.60 -12.43 -7.78
CA THR A 170 -8.20 -13.84 -7.93
C THR A 170 -9.37 -14.80 -7.72
N LYS A 171 -10.29 -14.47 -6.79
CA LYS A 171 -11.53 -15.24 -6.57
C LYS A 171 -12.35 -15.41 -7.84
N LEU A 172 -12.34 -14.38 -8.72
CA LEU A 172 -13.15 -14.34 -9.94
C LEU A 172 -12.45 -14.94 -11.16
N MET A 173 -11.12 -15.16 -11.12
CA MET A 173 -10.36 -15.79 -12.20
C MET A 173 -10.81 -17.22 -12.46
N THR A 174 -10.79 -17.62 -13.72
CA THR A 174 -11.02 -19.00 -14.16
C THR A 174 -9.76 -19.85 -14.10
N ASP A 175 -8.59 -19.25 -14.36
CA ASP A 175 -7.27 -19.89 -14.14
C ASP A 175 -6.95 -19.94 -12.64
N LYS A 176 -7.36 -21.04 -12.01
CA LYS A 176 -7.17 -21.25 -10.57
C LYS A 176 -5.71 -21.48 -10.18
N ALA A 177 -4.88 -21.98 -11.10
CA ALA A 177 -3.46 -22.15 -10.82
C ALA A 177 -2.76 -20.80 -10.74
N HIS A 178 -3.05 -19.90 -11.68
CA HIS A 178 -2.54 -18.52 -11.66
C HIS A 178 -3.07 -17.73 -10.47
N ALA A 179 -4.38 -17.79 -10.20
CA ALA A 179 -4.99 -17.15 -9.03
C ALA A 179 -4.31 -17.59 -7.72
N THR A 180 -4.05 -18.90 -7.55
CA THR A 180 -3.36 -19.42 -6.36
C THR A 180 -1.93 -18.90 -6.25
N ALA A 181 -1.22 -18.70 -7.36
CA ALA A 181 0.12 -18.14 -7.34
C ALA A 181 0.13 -16.68 -6.87
N LEU A 182 -0.82 -15.87 -7.35
CA LEU A 182 -0.99 -14.47 -6.92
C LEU A 182 -1.39 -14.37 -5.43
N ASP A 183 -2.32 -15.23 -4.98
CA ASP A 183 -2.70 -15.31 -3.56
C ASP A 183 -1.51 -15.69 -2.68
N ALA A 184 -0.69 -16.66 -3.11
CA ALA A 184 0.50 -17.07 -2.37
C ALA A 184 1.56 -15.97 -2.26
N GLU A 185 1.72 -15.13 -3.28
CA GLU A 185 2.59 -13.96 -3.25
C GLU A 185 2.08 -12.93 -2.23
N ALA A 186 0.78 -12.65 -2.24
CA ALA A 186 0.15 -11.75 -1.28
C ALA A 186 0.27 -12.28 0.15
N ASP A 187 -0.02 -13.58 0.38
CA ASP A 187 0.08 -14.22 1.69
C ASP A 187 1.51 -14.17 2.24
N ALA A 188 2.52 -14.39 1.40
CA ALA A 188 3.92 -14.30 1.81
C ALA A 188 4.29 -12.91 2.35
N LEU A 189 3.79 -11.84 1.71
CA LEU A 189 4.00 -10.46 2.19
C LEU A 189 3.26 -10.21 3.52
N LEU A 190 2.04 -10.72 3.66
CA LEU A 190 1.28 -10.59 4.91
C LEU A 190 1.97 -11.32 6.06
N ASP A 191 2.38 -12.57 5.83
CA ASP A 191 3.00 -13.43 6.84
C ASP A 191 4.33 -12.87 7.33
N GLU A 192 5.12 -12.27 6.43
CA GLU A 192 6.41 -11.69 6.77
C GLU A 192 6.28 -10.33 7.48
N TYR A 193 5.47 -9.42 6.96
CA TYR A 193 5.54 -8.01 7.36
C TYR A 193 4.52 -7.60 8.43
N ILE A 194 3.39 -8.30 8.59
CA ILE A 194 2.47 -8.01 9.70
C ILE A 194 3.14 -8.20 11.06
N PRO A 195 3.86 -9.31 11.33
CA PRO A 195 4.54 -9.48 12.61
C PRO A 195 5.62 -8.43 12.88
N LYS A 196 6.32 -7.94 11.83
CA LYS A 196 7.32 -6.87 11.95
C LYS A 196 6.67 -5.56 12.39
N ALA A 197 5.58 -5.16 11.74
CA ALA A 197 4.85 -3.95 12.12
C ALA A 197 4.27 -4.04 13.55
N ASP A 198 3.76 -5.20 13.96
CA ASP A 198 3.26 -5.45 15.31
C ASP A 198 4.38 -5.41 16.36
N ALA A 199 5.57 -5.87 16.01
CA ALA A 199 6.75 -5.77 16.88
C ALA A 199 7.15 -4.31 17.11
N VAL A 200 7.18 -3.47 16.05
CA VAL A 200 7.44 -2.03 16.19
C VAL A 200 6.39 -1.37 17.08
N PHE A 201 5.10 -1.62 16.83
CA PHE A 201 4.02 -1.07 17.66
C PHE A 201 4.16 -1.47 19.11
N THR A 202 4.46 -2.73 19.40
CA THR A 202 4.65 -3.27 20.75
C THR A 202 5.85 -2.61 21.44
N GLN A 203 6.98 -2.50 20.74
CA GLN A 203 8.19 -1.83 21.25
C GLN A 203 7.92 -0.38 21.61
N VAL A 204 7.30 0.38 20.69
CA VAL A 204 6.97 1.79 20.90
C VAL A 204 5.99 1.96 22.05
N THR A 205 4.94 1.14 22.13
CA THR A 205 3.96 1.17 23.22
C THR A 205 4.61 0.94 24.58
N LYS A 206 5.57 0.00 24.64
CA LYS A 206 6.33 -0.25 25.88
C LYS A 206 7.16 0.97 26.29
N GLN A 207 7.85 1.61 25.33
CA GLN A 207 8.66 2.82 25.60
C GLN A 207 7.81 4.01 26.10
N LEU A 208 6.58 4.14 25.61
CA LEU A 208 5.70 5.25 25.99
C LEU A 208 5.03 5.06 27.36
N ARG A 209 4.99 3.83 27.88
CA ARG A 209 4.34 3.48 29.15
C ARG A 209 5.31 3.28 30.32
N THR A 210 6.61 3.35 30.06
CA THR A 210 7.69 3.31 31.07
C THR A 210 8.26 4.69 31.32
#